data_98077963624140d679af63447a2475ca
#
_entry.id   98077963624140d679af63447a2475ca
#
_cell.length_a   1.000
_cell.length_b   1.000
_cell.length_c   1.000
_cell.angle_alpha   90.00
_cell.angle_beta   90.00
_cell.angle_gamma   90.00
#
_symmetry.space_group_name_H-M   'P 1'
#
loop_
_entity.id
_entity.type
_entity.pdbx_description
1 polymer ?
#
loop_
_entity_poly.entity_id
_entity_poly.type
_entity_poly.pdbx_seq_one_letter_code
_entity_poly.pdbx_strand_id
1 'polypeptide(L)'
;MPEQQPTEGTTAAPADAERQEHARRRTRMVAAGFYDAAKSERWLDSPELAQVNTDALFAGLRWAPSPDIALPSLVRLIEKHPATAERANRGDAEFSMFRLLGSSQALGDFLYRNPHLIDQVLDSHGLDSEPELIATQEPSTVQAEDIEPQIDPHDVEETPHIRGYSGTAGGKKLDDIDEPTAPLATAYRTELLEAVGANPDDERPRASREMTGKDGYTALRVAYRAALTKIALVDVCSPDPVELMPTVGRHLADLAAAALEGALAIARTEVAEGLGGGLCSAPARGASVEALDLAIIGMGKCGARELNYISDVDVVYVIAPVPASELPEGVGPLTEQDCAQIGTELVHALTKAIMAPAAEPPLWEVDANLRPEGKDGPLVRTVESYVRYYKRWAENWEFQALLKARPIAGSAHLGEKYARAIEPFVWESAARDSFVESVQAMRARVTDNIPAAQLERQIKLGPGGLRDVEFTVQLLQLVHGRTDPAVRTKSTLDSLAALTRASYISRSDTEAFSRDYKKLRLLEHRIQLMHLRRTHLMPDRAGEQRALARSLVPAERMGTLSAEQMLKAWQKLKRNVRSLHERIFFRPLLAAVSTLSRDEVALSDQAAQDRLAALGYRDPRGAMRHIE
;
A
#
# COMPACT_ATOMS: atom_id res chain seq x y z
N MET A 1 36.25 0.75 -84.23
CA MET A 1 36.34 1.19 -82.86
C MET A 1 34.93 1.51 -82.44
N PRO A 2 34.27 0.73 -81.52
CA PRO A 2 33.00 1.10 -80.96
C PRO A 2 33.24 1.85 -79.66
N GLU A 3 32.52 2.94 -79.49
CA GLU A 3 32.42 3.81 -78.26
C GLU A 3 31.91 3.00 -77.07
N GLN A 4 32.61 3.15 -75.92
CA GLN A 4 32.16 2.69 -74.63
C GLN A 4 31.20 3.74 -74.04
N GLN A 5 29.93 3.32 -73.83
CA GLN A 5 28.95 4.06 -72.98
C GLN A 5 29.34 3.94 -71.51
N PRO A 6 29.14 5.00 -70.70
CA PRO A 6 29.37 4.96 -69.27
C PRO A 6 28.26 4.15 -68.61
N THR A 7 28.64 3.25 -67.71
CA THR A 7 27.76 2.48 -66.84
C THR A 7 27.04 3.47 -65.87
N GLU A 8 25.72 3.55 -65.97
CA GLU A 8 24.85 4.18 -65.00
C GLU A 8 25.03 3.53 -63.62
N GLY A 9 25.48 4.30 -62.67
CA GLY A 9 25.47 3.90 -61.25
C GLY A 9 24.03 3.68 -60.77
N THR A 10 23.71 2.48 -60.35
CA THR A 10 22.42 2.10 -59.76
C THR A 10 22.22 2.87 -58.45
N THR A 11 21.50 4.01 -58.53
CA THR A 11 20.92 4.64 -57.36
C THR A 11 19.92 3.67 -56.77
N ALA A 12 20.19 3.14 -55.55
CA ALA A 12 19.24 2.35 -54.80
C ALA A 12 17.89 3.09 -54.77
N ALA A 13 16.81 2.39 -55.12
CA ALA A 13 15.49 2.98 -55.22
C ALA A 13 15.09 3.60 -53.86
N PRO A 14 14.38 4.75 -53.84
CA PRO A 14 13.95 5.39 -52.57
C PRO A 14 13.26 4.46 -51.60
N ALA A 15 12.55 3.44 -52.11
CA ALA A 15 11.92 2.38 -51.31
C ALA A 15 12.88 1.50 -50.48
N ASP A 16 14.13 1.32 -50.94
CA ASP A 16 15.12 0.52 -50.20
C ASP A 16 15.78 1.34 -49.07
N ALA A 17 15.96 2.64 -49.29
CA ALA A 17 16.43 3.56 -48.26
C ALA A 17 15.41 3.69 -47.11
N GLU A 18 14.12 3.82 -47.44
CA GLU A 18 13.03 3.84 -46.46
C GLU A 18 12.95 2.53 -45.67
N ARG A 19 13.04 1.37 -46.33
CA ARG A 19 13.06 0.05 -45.65
C ARG A 19 14.26 -0.08 -44.71
N GLN A 20 15.43 0.40 -45.09
CA GLN A 20 16.61 0.39 -44.22
C GLN A 20 16.46 1.30 -43.02
N GLU A 21 15.87 2.47 -43.17
CA GLU A 21 15.60 3.41 -42.08
C GLU A 21 14.59 2.82 -41.09
N HIS A 22 13.47 2.24 -41.56
CA HIS A 22 12.53 1.53 -40.70
C HIS A 22 13.18 0.36 -39.95
N ALA A 23 14.04 -0.43 -40.61
CA ALA A 23 14.76 -1.52 -39.96
C ALA A 23 15.71 -1.00 -38.86
N ARG A 24 16.43 0.10 -39.11
CA ARG A 24 17.30 0.73 -38.10
C ARG A 24 16.49 1.26 -36.91
N ARG A 25 15.36 1.95 -37.14
CA ARG A 25 14.46 2.43 -36.10
C ARG A 25 13.97 1.28 -35.22
N ARG A 26 13.47 0.20 -35.83
CA ARG A 26 13.01 -0.98 -35.07
C ARG A 26 14.11 -1.62 -34.24
N THR A 27 15.32 -1.73 -34.75
CA THR A 27 16.47 -2.22 -34.00
C THR A 27 16.75 -1.36 -32.78
N ARG A 28 16.70 -0.05 -32.91
CA ARG A 28 16.86 0.90 -31.78
C ARG A 28 15.73 0.75 -30.76
N MET A 29 14.48 0.61 -31.22
CA MET A 29 13.33 0.39 -30.34
C MET A 29 13.46 -0.90 -29.53
N VAL A 30 13.86 -2.00 -30.17
CA VAL A 30 14.09 -3.27 -29.46
C VAL A 30 15.22 -3.11 -28.42
N ALA A 31 16.31 -2.43 -28.77
CA ALA A 31 17.41 -2.14 -27.86
C ALA A 31 16.97 -1.26 -26.66
N ALA A 32 16.07 -0.29 -26.89
CA ALA A 32 15.48 0.51 -25.82
C ALA A 32 14.46 -0.25 -24.96
N GLY A 33 14.04 -1.45 -25.38
CA GLY A 33 13.18 -2.32 -24.59
C GLY A 33 11.71 -2.33 -24.97
N PHE A 34 11.33 -1.80 -26.14
CA PHE A 34 9.96 -1.90 -26.64
C PHE A 34 9.54 -3.37 -26.80
N TYR A 35 8.32 -3.66 -26.39
CA TYR A 35 7.69 -4.97 -26.59
C TYR A 35 7.03 -5.06 -27.98
N ASP A 36 6.28 -4.03 -28.36
CA ASP A 36 5.60 -3.93 -29.66
C ASP A 36 6.14 -2.73 -30.45
N ALA A 37 7.37 -2.90 -31.00
CA ALA A 37 8.02 -1.85 -31.78
C ALA A 37 7.20 -1.44 -33.01
N ALA A 38 6.49 -2.39 -33.67
CA ALA A 38 5.70 -2.10 -34.85
C ALA A 38 4.51 -1.19 -34.57
N LYS A 39 3.83 -1.41 -33.44
CA LYS A 39 2.71 -0.57 -32.98
C LYS A 39 3.18 0.79 -32.50
N SER A 40 4.33 0.83 -31.84
CA SER A 40 4.85 2.06 -31.20
C SER A 40 5.60 2.97 -32.18
N GLU A 41 6.09 2.45 -33.33
CA GLU A 41 6.89 3.18 -34.32
C GLU A 41 6.20 4.48 -34.81
N ARG A 42 4.87 4.44 -35.00
CA ARG A 42 4.07 5.59 -35.44
C ARG A 42 4.19 6.82 -34.54
N TRP A 43 4.49 6.63 -33.25
CA TRP A 43 4.65 7.75 -32.33
C TRP A 43 5.96 8.52 -32.53
N LEU A 44 6.97 7.88 -33.16
CA LEU A 44 8.25 8.56 -33.47
C LEU A 44 8.10 9.63 -34.55
N ASP A 45 7.06 9.57 -35.36
CA ASP A 45 6.77 10.52 -36.43
C ASP A 45 5.80 11.63 -35.97
N SER A 46 5.49 11.70 -34.67
CA SER A 46 4.62 12.73 -34.10
C SER A 46 5.29 14.10 -34.19
N PRO A 47 4.54 15.15 -34.60
CA PRO A 47 5.09 16.51 -34.77
C PRO A 47 5.63 17.08 -33.44
N GLU A 48 5.13 16.63 -32.31
CA GLU A 48 5.57 17.02 -30.98
C GLU A 48 7.03 16.65 -30.71
N LEU A 49 7.53 15.60 -31.36
CA LEU A 49 8.92 15.16 -31.25
C LEU A 49 9.89 15.87 -32.22
N ALA A 50 9.41 16.75 -33.07
CA ALA A 50 10.26 17.46 -34.07
C ALA A 50 11.45 18.21 -33.45
N GLN A 51 11.31 18.67 -32.20
CA GLN A 51 12.36 19.37 -31.44
C GLN A 51 13.15 18.45 -30.51
N VAL A 52 12.81 17.16 -30.44
CA VAL A 52 13.49 16.20 -29.58
C VAL A 52 14.56 15.45 -30.36
N ASN A 53 15.80 15.49 -29.86
CA ASN A 53 16.88 14.73 -30.43
C ASN A 53 16.60 13.24 -30.30
N THR A 54 16.62 12.52 -31.42
CA THR A 54 16.28 11.09 -31.47
C THR A 54 17.24 10.25 -30.61
N ASP A 55 18.52 10.58 -30.54
CA ASP A 55 19.49 9.83 -29.74
C ASP A 55 19.24 10.03 -28.23
N ALA A 56 18.96 11.27 -27.80
CA ALA A 56 18.57 11.58 -26.45
C ALA A 56 17.25 10.88 -26.06
N LEU A 57 16.25 10.89 -26.96
CA LEU A 57 14.98 10.21 -26.74
C LEU A 57 15.19 8.70 -26.46
N PHE A 58 15.96 8.00 -27.30
CA PHE A 58 16.24 6.58 -27.09
C PHE A 58 17.11 6.31 -25.87
N ALA A 59 18.05 7.20 -25.54
CA ALA A 59 18.81 7.14 -24.30
C ALA A 59 17.89 7.23 -23.09
N GLY A 60 16.91 8.14 -23.10
CA GLY A 60 15.91 8.23 -22.02
C GLY A 60 14.96 7.04 -21.99
N LEU A 61 14.40 6.62 -23.13
CA LEU A 61 13.41 5.52 -23.20
C LEU A 61 13.95 4.16 -22.69
N ARG A 62 15.25 3.91 -22.77
CA ARG A 62 15.83 2.69 -22.22
C ARG A 62 15.59 2.54 -20.71
N TRP A 63 15.40 3.65 -19.97
CA TRP A 63 15.12 3.66 -18.55
C TRP A 63 13.64 3.43 -18.21
N ALA A 64 12.75 3.43 -19.22
CA ALA A 64 11.33 3.14 -19.01
C ALA A 64 11.10 1.64 -18.82
N PRO A 65 10.40 1.18 -17.78
CA PRO A 65 9.98 -0.22 -17.66
C PRO A 65 9.16 -0.67 -18.86
N SER A 66 8.26 0.19 -19.35
CA SER A 66 7.53 0.01 -20.61
C SER A 66 7.71 1.22 -21.51
N PRO A 67 8.65 1.20 -22.48
CA PRO A 67 8.77 2.25 -23.48
C PRO A 67 7.49 2.41 -24.35
N ASP A 68 6.72 1.32 -24.53
CA ASP A 68 5.44 1.33 -25.24
C ASP A 68 4.37 2.20 -24.56
N ILE A 69 4.48 2.44 -23.25
CA ILE A 69 3.64 3.36 -22.47
C ILE A 69 4.30 4.74 -22.36
N ALA A 70 5.62 4.78 -22.16
CA ALA A 70 6.34 6.03 -21.94
C ALA A 70 6.31 6.96 -23.16
N LEU A 71 6.55 6.43 -24.37
CA LEU A 71 6.60 7.24 -25.59
C LEU A 71 5.28 7.94 -25.91
N PRO A 72 4.11 7.27 -25.96
CA PRO A 72 2.84 7.95 -26.14
C PRO A 72 2.53 8.98 -25.04
N SER A 73 2.88 8.67 -23.80
CA SER A 73 2.69 9.59 -22.67
C SER A 73 3.54 10.84 -22.83
N LEU A 74 4.81 10.69 -23.22
CA LEU A 74 5.72 11.81 -23.48
C LEU A 74 5.21 12.71 -24.60
N VAL A 75 4.79 12.15 -25.74
CA VAL A 75 4.22 12.91 -26.88
C VAL A 75 3.04 13.77 -26.40
N ARG A 76 2.11 13.19 -25.66
CA ARG A 76 0.95 13.89 -25.10
C ARG A 76 1.35 14.98 -24.09
N LEU A 77 2.37 14.74 -23.28
CA LEU A 77 2.86 15.77 -22.35
C LEU A 77 3.48 16.95 -23.10
N ILE A 78 4.29 16.71 -24.15
CA ILE A 78 4.87 17.78 -24.98
C ILE A 78 3.77 18.60 -25.66
N GLU A 79 2.68 17.97 -26.14
CA GLU A 79 1.51 18.66 -26.70
C GLU A 79 0.94 19.72 -25.73
N LYS A 80 0.85 19.39 -24.44
CA LYS A 80 0.28 20.28 -23.41
C LYS A 80 1.30 21.21 -22.75
N HIS A 81 2.55 20.77 -22.67
CA HIS A 81 3.64 21.46 -22.00
C HIS A 81 4.92 21.34 -22.84
N PRO A 82 5.11 22.20 -23.86
CA PRO A 82 6.24 22.10 -24.79
C PRO A 82 7.63 22.08 -24.15
N ALA A 83 7.81 22.68 -22.97
CA ALA A 83 9.07 22.61 -22.21
C ALA A 83 9.48 21.17 -21.84
N THR A 84 8.55 20.21 -21.86
CA THR A 84 8.86 18.78 -21.67
C THR A 84 9.78 18.24 -22.77
N ALA A 85 9.80 18.84 -23.97
CA ALA A 85 10.74 18.48 -25.03
C ALA A 85 12.20 18.78 -24.63
N GLU A 86 12.44 19.87 -23.91
CA GLU A 86 13.78 20.21 -23.39
C GLU A 86 14.25 19.17 -22.37
N ARG A 87 13.33 18.68 -21.51
CA ARG A 87 13.63 17.56 -20.59
C ARG A 87 13.95 16.30 -21.35
N ALA A 88 13.17 15.93 -22.37
CA ALA A 88 13.42 14.76 -23.19
C ALA A 88 14.80 14.82 -23.88
N ASN A 89 15.27 16.02 -24.26
CA ASN A 89 16.59 16.24 -24.84
C ASN A 89 17.77 16.01 -23.87
N ARG A 90 17.51 15.94 -22.56
CA ARG A 90 18.55 15.59 -21.57
C ARG A 90 18.83 14.07 -21.54
N GLY A 91 17.98 13.25 -22.18
CA GLY A 91 18.18 11.80 -22.31
C GLY A 91 18.37 11.10 -20.97
N ASP A 92 19.54 10.51 -20.79
CA ASP A 92 19.88 9.78 -19.55
C ASP A 92 19.83 10.64 -18.28
N ALA A 93 20.10 11.92 -18.37
CA ALA A 93 20.05 12.82 -17.22
C ALA A 93 18.60 13.04 -16.70
N GLU A 94 17.59 12.77 -17.52
CA GLU A 94 16.18 12.84 -17.15
C GLU A 94 15.55 11.44 -16.99
N PHE A 95 16.32 10.44 -16.62
CA PHE A 95 15.86 9.05 -16.53
C PHE A 95 14.62 8.88 -15.63
N SER A 96 14.47 9.72 -14.61
CA SER A 96 13.36 9.69 -13.66
C SER A 96 12.00 9.93 -14.34
N MET A 97 11.91 10.88 -15.26
CA MET A 97 10.73 11.14 -16.07
C MET A 97 10.36 9.92 -16.91
N PHE A 98 11.31 9.35 -17.64
CA PHE A 98 11.07 8.18 -18.48
C PHE A 98 10.67 6.97 -17.64
N ARG A 99 11.28 6.81 -16.48
CA ARG A 99 10.97 5.72 -15.55
C ARG A 99 9.56 5.84 -15.00
N LEU A 100 9.14 7.04 -14.59
CA LEU A 100 7.78 7.31 -14.13
C LEU A 100 6.75 7.03 -15.24
N LEU A 101 6.94 7.62 -16.42
CA LEU A 101 6.01 7.47 -17.56
C LEU A 101 5.93 6.03 -18.06
N GLY A 102 7.02 5.26 -17.97
CA GLY A 102 7.04 3.84 -18.32
C GLY A 102 6.51 2.92 -17.23
N SER A 103 6.38 3.41 -16.00
CA SER A 103 5.84 2.64 -14.86
C SER A 103 4.34 2.81 -14.70
N SER A 104 3.77 3.96 -15.07
CA SER A 104 2.35 4.25 -14.85
C SER A 104 1.74 5.11 -15.95
N GLN A 105 0.86 4.50 -16.72
CA GLN A 105 0.04 5.22 -17.69
C GLN A 105 -0.87 6.24 -17.00
N ALA A 106 -1.48 5.85 -15.88
CA ALA A 106 -2.44 6.70 -15.18
C ALA A 106 -1.80 7.98 -14.60
N LEU A 107 -0.54 7.92 -14.15
CA LEU A 107 0.19 9.12 -13.70
C LEU A 107 0.62 10.00 -14.88
N GLY A 108 0.98 9.41 -16.02
CA GLY A 108 1.16 10.16 -17.27
C GLY A 108 -0.12 10.89 -17.69
N ASP A 109 -1.29 10.23 -17.61
CA ASP A 109 -2.59 10.83 -17.88
C ASP A 109 -2.97 11.92 -16.87
N PHE A 110 -2.57 11.78 -15.61
CA PHE A 110 -2.75 12.83 -14.59
C PHE A 110 -1.92 14.09 -14.93
N LEU A 111 -0.64 13.93 -15.26
CA LEU A 111 0.22 15.04 -15.65
C LEU A 111 -0.28 15.72 -16.94
N TYR A 112 -0.79 14.97 -17.91
CA TYR A 112 -1.42 15.51 -19.11
C TYR A 112 -2.63 16.40 -18.80
N ARG A 113 -3.47 16.02 -17.84
CA ARG A 113 -4.60 16.84 -17.40
C ARG A 113 -4.18 18.06 -16.58
N ASN A 114 -3.04 18.00 -15.90
CA ASN A 114 -2.54 19.02 -14.98
C ASN A 114 -1.10 19.44 -15.35
N PRO A 115 -0.89 20.02 -16.55
CA PRO A 115 0.45 20.29 -17.09
C PRO A 115 1.26 21.26 -16.24
N HIS A 116 0.62 22.15 -15.48
CA HIS A 116 1.27 23.08 -14.56
C HIS A 116 2.01 22.42 -13.39
N LEU A 117 1.73 21.12 -13.13
CA LEU A 117 2.38 20.33 -12.07
C LEU A 117 3.61 19.55 -12.57
N ILE A 118 3.88 19.51 -13.88
CA ILE A 118 4.93 18.66 -14.45
C ILE A 118 6.29 18.98 -13.81
N ASP A 119 6.69 20.24 -13.81
CA ASP A 119 7.98 20.65 -13.26
C ASP A 119 8.03 20.47 -11.75
N GLN A 120 6.98 20.84 -11.03
CA GLN A 120 6.89 20.65 -9.58
C GLN A 120 7.03 19.16 -9.17
N VAL A 121 6.48 18.25 -9.95
CA VAL A 121 6.56 16.82 -9.67
C VAL A 121 7.92 16.25 -10.07
N LEU A 122 8.42 16.58 -11.29
CA LEU A 122 9.67 16.00 -11.79
C LEU A 122 10.92 16.56 -11.10
N ASP A 123 10.86 17.78 -10.57
CA ASP A 123 11.96 18.40 -9.84
C ASP A 123 11.91 18.10 -8.32
N SER A 124 10.94 17.30 -7.86
CA SER A 124 10.88 16.90 -6.46
C SER A 124 11.99 15.89 -6.14
N HIS A 125 12.84 16.24 -5.18
CA HIS A 125 13.96 15.42 -4.73
C HIS A 125 13.63 14.78 -3.38
N GLY A 126 13.41 13.47 -3.37
CA GLY A 126 13.25 12.69 -2.13
C GLY A 126 11.85 12.75 -1.50
N LEU A 127 11.62 11.84 -0.57
CA LEU A 127 10.51 11.91 0.41
C LEU A 127 11.10 12.66 1.61
N ASP A 128 10.47 13.77 2.03
CA ASP A 128 10.96 14.75 3.00
C ASP A 128 11.28 14.21 4.42
N SER A 129 11.69 12.99 4.59
CA SER A 129 11.91 12.39 5.91
C SER A 129 13.26 11.76 6.16
N GLU A 130 14.17 11.76 5.21
CA GLU A 130 15.60 11.46 5.49
C GLU A 130 16.46 11.81 4.25
N PRO A 131 17.05 13.01 4.18
CA PRO A 131 17.99 13.33 3.10
C PRO A 131 19.30 12.52 3.16
N GLU A 132 19.58 11.81 4.26
CA GLU A 132 20.83 11.06 4.43
C GLU A 132 20.84 9.65 3.82
N LEU A 133 19.67 9.03 3.54
CA LEU A 133 19.64 7.66 3.03
C LEU A 133 19.87 7.55 1.51
N ILE A 134 19.77 8.64 0.76
CA ILE A 134 19.97 8.63 -0.70
C ILE A 134 21.40 9.01 -1.08
N ALA A 135 22.14 9.72 -0.23
CA ALA A 135 23.43 10.33 -0.60
C ALA A 135 24.69 9.57 -0.16
N THR A 136 24.62 8.52 0.64
CA THR A 136 25.81 7.91 1.25
C THR A 136 25.98 6.39 1.12
N GLN A 137 25.17 5.70 0.34
CA GLN A 137 25.48 4.31 0.01
C GLN A 137 26.18 4.25 -1.34
N GLU A 138 27.51 4.16 -1.31
CA GLU A 138 28.26 3.60 -2.43
C GLU A 138 27.63 2.24 -2.80
N PRO A 139 27.49 1.92 -4.10
CA PRO A 139 26.90 0.65 -4.50
C PRO A 139 27.74 -0.48 -3.93
N SER A 140 27.20 -1.21 -2.96
CA SER A 140 27.80 -2.45 -2.53
C SER A 140 27.89 -3.35 -3.75
N THR A 141 29.08 -3.73 -4.12
CA THR A 141 29.37 -4.69 -5.19
C THR A 141 28.86 -6.07 -4.75
N VAL A 142 27.55 -6.28 -4.82
CA VAL A 142 26.96 -7.61 -4.71
C VAL A 142 27.07 -8.23 -6.09
N GLN A 143 27.96 -9.21 -6.22
CA GLN A 143 28.17 -9.95 -7.45
C GLN A 143 26.92 -10.78 -7.79
N ALA A 144 26.72 -11.04 -9.07
CA ALA A 144 25.53 -11.73 -9.60
C ALA A 144 25.35 -13.20 -9.10
N GLU A 145 26.25 -13.68 -8.23
CA GLU A 145 26.25 -15.03 -7.67
C GLU A 145 25.31 -15.21 -6.47
N ASP A 146 24.81 -14.14 -5.86
CA ASP A 146 23.94 -14.21 -4.67
C ASP A 146 22.47 -14.56 -4.98
N ILE A 147 22.14 -14.99 -6.18
CA ILE A 147 20.77 -15.39 -6.59
C ILE A 147 20.56 -16.91 -6.54
N GLU A 148 21.61 -17.70 -6.43
CA GLU A 148 21.50 -19.15 -6.23
C GLU A 148 21.96 -19.54 -4.81
N PRO A 149 21.11 -20.10 -3.96
CA PRO A 149 21.55 -20.75 -2.74
C PRO A 149 22.05 -22.16 -3.12
N GLN A 150 23.34 -22.37 -3.16
CA GLN A 150 23.91 -23.70 -2.98
C GLN A 150 23.73 -24.06 -1.49
N ILE A 151 22.86 -25.01 -1.20
CA ILE A 151 22.77 -25.65 0.12
C ILE A 151 23.50 -26.98 -0.02
N ASP A 152 24.69 -27.04 0.56
CA ASP A 152 25.38 -28.29 0.82
C ASP A 152 24.91 -28.79 2.20
N PRO A 153 24.45 -30.07 2.34
CA PRO A 153 23.87 -30.58 3.58
C PRO A 153 24.88 -30.98 4.66
N HIS A 154 26.18 -30.75 4.50
CA HIS A 154 27.20 -31.37 5.34
C HIS A 154 28.21 -30.44 6.05
N ASP A 155 28.03 -29.13 6.08
CA ASP A 155 28.89 -28.27 6.88
C ASP A 155 28.22 -27.81 8.18
N VAL A 156 28.40 -28.64 9.20
CA VAL A 156 28.23 -28.29 10.62
C VAL A 156 29.65 -28.09 11.18
N GLU A 157 30.17 -26.89 11.21
CA GLU A 157 31.33 -26.53 12.02
C GLU A 157 31.17 -25.21 12.78
N GLU A 158 31.57 -25.31 14.00
CA GLU A 158 31.67 -24.49 15.18
C GLU A 158 31.68 -22.96 15.03
N THR A 159 30.87 -22.33 15.90
CA THR A 159 30.76 -20.89 16.16
C THR A 159 32.07 -20.25 16.65
N PRO A 160 32.46 -19.09 16.09
CA PRO A 160 33.41 -18.20 16.80
C PRO A 160 32.62 -17.23 17.71
N HIS A 161 33.08 -17.16 18.96
CA HIS A 161 32.66 -16.18 19.95
C HIS A 161 32.81 -14.74 19.45
N ILE A 162 31.71 -14.00 19.28
CA ILE A 162 31.77 -12.55 19.07
C ILE A 162 31.67 -11.87 20.44
N ARG A 163 32.74 -11.16 20.77
CA ARG A 163 32.87 -10.28 21.95
C ARG A 163 31.82 -9.19 21.93
N GLY A 164 31.32 -8.87 23.13
CA GLY A 164 30.26 -7.92 23.38
C GLY A 164 30.55 -6.54 22.78
N TYR A 165 29.51 -6.00 22.16
CA TYR A 165 29.41 -4.59 21.82
C TYR A 165 28.58 -3.92 22.94
N SER A 166 29.31 -3.25 23.86
CA SER A 166 28.68 -2.30 24.78
C SER A 166 28.61 -0.94 24.08
N GLY A 167 27.53 -0.70 23.36
CA GLY A 167 27.19 0.62 22.84
C GLY A 167 25.99 1.13 23.63
N THR A 168 26.22 2.11 24.50
CA THR A 168 25.16 2.93 25.09
C THR A 168 24.51 3.75 23.99
N ALA A 169 23.47 3.19 23.36
CA ALA A 169 22.49 3.97 22.62
C ALA A 169 21.58 4.65 23.64
N GLY A 170 21.52 5.98 23.59
CA GLY A 170 20.66 6.78 24.43
C GLY A 170 19.24 6.24 24.45
N GLY A 171 18.73 5.96 25.65
CA GLY A 171 17.42 5.36 25.86
C GLY A 171 16.30 6.27 25.37
N LYS A 172 15.76 5.99 24.20
CA LYS A 172 14.40 6.33 23.85
C LYS A 172 13.50 5.26 24.51
N LYS A 173 12.54 5.72 25.30
CA LYS A 173 11.57 4.84 25.95
C LYS A 173 10.76 4.09 24.91
N LEU A 174 10.35 2.87 25.23
CA LEU A 174 9.52 1.99 24.37
C LEU A 174 8.20 2.66 23.90
N ASP A 175 7.78 3.73 24.56
CA ASP A 175 6.59 4.53 24.25
C ASP A 175 6.74 5.37 22.96
N ASP A 176 7.97 5.55 22.45
CA ASP A 176 8.25 6.39 21.28
C ASP A 176 8.12 5.65 19.92
N ILE A 177 7.81 4.35 19.91
CA ILE A 177 7.79 3.54 18.66
C ILE A 177 6.45 3.65 17.91
N ASP A 178 5.38 4.06 18.58
CA ASP A 178 4.02 4.21 18.00
C ASP A 178 3.61 5.67 17.77
N GLU A 179 4.43 6.65 18.09
CA GLU A 179 4.14 8.01 17.64
C GLU A 179 4.27 8.05 16.11
N PRO A 180 3.25 8.55 15.40
CA PRO A 180 3.41 8.90 14.01
C PRO A 180 4.64 9.80 13.93
N THR A 181 5.52 9.55 12.97
CA THR A 181 6.50 10.57 12.60
C THR A 181 5.68 11.80 12.22
N ALA A 182 5.40 12.61 13.25
CA ALA A 182 4.46 13.74 13.21
C ALA A 182 4.69 14.69 12.03
N PRO A 183 5.95 14.92 11.53
CA PRO A 183 6.20 15.86 10.46
C PRO A 183 5.56 15.47 9.12
N LEU A 184 5.55 14.19 8.73
CA LEU A 184 5.08 13.77 7.40
C LEU A 184 3.57 13.72 7.27
N ALA A 185 2.90 13.11 8.24
CA ALA A 185 1.44 13.13 8.30
C ALA A 185 0.93 14.57 8.35
N THR A 186 1.66 15.47 9.03
CA THR A 186 1.35 16.88 9.10
C THR A 186 1.53 17.58 7.73
N ALA A 187 2.61 17.31 6.99
CA ALA A 187 2.86 17.94 5.70
C ALA A 187 1.75 17.60 4.67
N TYR A 188 1.39 16.33 4.51
CA TYR A 188 0.28 15.95 3.63
C TYR A 188 -1.06 16.54 4.09
N ARG A 189 -1.31 16.55 5.40
CA ARG A 189 -2.52 17.15 5.97
C ARG A 189 -2.60 18.63 5.63
N THR A 190 -1.52 19.38 5.83
CA THR A 190 -1.44 20.80 5.49
C THR A 190 -1.69 21.02 4.00
N GLU A 191 -0.96 20.33 3.11
CA GLU A 191 -1.09 20.47 1.65
C GLU A 191 -2.53 20.22 1.17
N LEU A 192 -3.19 19.17 1.67
CA LEU A 192 -4.52 18.81 1.22
C LEU A 192 -5.62 19.70 1.83
N LEU A 193 -5.46 20.17 3.06
CA LEU A 193 -6.38 21.15 3.67
C LEU A 193 -6.28 22.52 2.97
N GLU A 194 -5.07 23.01 2.72
CA GLU A 194 -4.85 24.25 1.98
C GLU A 194 -5.44 24.18 0.57
N ALA A 195 -5.33 23.02 -0.12
CA ALA A 195 -5.90 22.82 -1.44
C ALA A 195 -7.43 23.00 -1.49
N VAL A 196 -8.12 22.78 -0.38
CA VAL A 196 -9.57 22.98 -0.25
C VAL A 196 -9.91 24.27 0.50
N GLY A 197 -8.93 25.18 0.70
CA GLY A 197 -9.11 26.45 1.39
C GLY A 197 -9.46 26.33 2.86
N ALA A 198 -9.06 25.22 3.50
CA ALA A 198 -9.21 25.01 4.92
C ALA A 198 -7.94 25.43 5.67
N ASN A 199 -8.10 25.94 6.90
CA ASN A 199 -6.97 26.25 7.77
C ASN A 199 -6.45 24.96 8.45
N PRO A 200 -5.18 24.57 8.24
CA PRO A 200 -4.61 23.37 8.86
C PRO A 200 -4.49 23.44 10.39
N ASP A 201 -4.45 24.65 10.97
CA ASP A 201 -4.30 24.83 12.42
C ASP A 201 -5.62 24.69 13.19
N ASP A 202 -6.75 24.65 12.49
CA ASP A 202 -8.05 24.47 13.12
C ASP A 202 -8.21 23.03 13.63
N GLU A 203 -8.77 22.84 14.83
CA GLU A 203 -9.14 21.52 15.35
C GLU A 203 -10.23 20.84 14.52
N ARG A 204 -11.13 21.62 13.93
CA ARG A 204 -12.23 21.17 13.07
C ARG A 204 -12.19 21.91 11.75
N PRO A 205 -11.19 21.63 10.88
CA PRO A 205 -11.00 22.35 9.63
C PRO A 205 -12.26 22.33 8.76
N ARG A 206 -12.56 23.45 8.11
CA ARG A 206 -13.66 23.61 7.17
C ARG A 206 -13.13 24.14 5.85
N ALA A 207 -13.51 23.51 4.77
CA ALA A 207 -13.18 24.01 3.43
C ALA A 207 -13.81 25.39 3.19
N SER A 208 -13.20 26.21 2.35
CA SER A 208 -13.85 27.45 1.91
C SER A 208 -15.12 27.12 1.11
N ARG A 209 -16.04 28.08 1.06
CA ARG A 209 -17.33 27.88 0.38
C ARG A 209 -17.16 27.58 -1.11
N GLU A 210 -16.18 28.20 -1.75
CA GLU A 210 -15.84 28.00 -3.15
C GLU A 210 -15.29 26.59 -3.42
N MET A 211 -14.69 25.96 -2.39
CA MET A 211 -14.12 24.62 -2.44
C MET A 211 -15.09 23.56 -1.92
N THR A 212 -16.36 23.64 -2.33
CA THR A 212 -17.39 22.62 -2.08
C THR A 212 -17.86 21.99 -3.39
N GLY A 213 -18.57 20.88 -3.32
CA GLY A 213 -19.06 20.16 -4.50
C GLY A 213 -17.92 19.72 -5.41
N LYS A 214 -18.17 19.77 -6.73
CA LYS A 214 -17.23 19.23 -7.72
C LYS A 214 -15.89 19.97 -7.76
N ASP A 215 -15.85 21.26 -7.45
CA ASP A 215 -14.63 22.05 -7.46
C ASP A 215 -13.72 21.67 -6.29
N GLY A 216 -14.28 21.56 -5.09
CA GLY A 216 -13.55 21.06 -3.92
C GLY A 216 -13.09 19.60 -4.09
N TYR A 217 -13.94 18.73 -4.66
CA TYR A 217 -13.56 17.36 -4.96
C TYR A 217 -12.40 17.27 -5.95
N THR A 218 -12.42 18.13 -6.97
CA THR A 218 -11.35 18.22 -7.96
C THR A 218 -10.05 18.71 -7.33
N ALA A 219 -10.10 19.81 -6.56
CA ALA A 219 -8.93 20.38 -5.90
C ALA A 219 -8.25 19.37 -4.96
N LEU A 220 -9.04 18.72 -4.08
CA LEU A 220 -8.56 17.67 -3.19
C LEU A 220 -7.85 16.54 -3.94
N ARG A 221 -8.47 16.06 -5.03
CA ARG A 221 -7.96 14.92 -5.79
C ARG A 221 -6.74 15.25 -6.64
N VAL A 222 -6.64 16.49 -7.12
CA VAL A 222 -5.44 16.98 -7.82
C VAL A 222 -4.27 17.03 -6.84
N ALA A 223 -4.45 17.64 -5.66
CA ALA A 223 -3.43 17.68 -4.62
C ALA A 223 -2.98 16.27 -4.19
N TYR A 224 -3.94 15.38 -3.91
CA TYR A 224 -3.66 13.98 -3.60
C TYR A 224 -2.81 13.29 -4.68
N ARG A 225 -3.19 13.43 -5.96
CA ARG A 225 -2.45 12.77 -7.05
C ARG A 225 -1.11 13.41 -7.34
N ALA A 226 -0.94 14.70 -7.09
CA ALA A 226 0.37 15.34 -7.16
C ALA A 226 1.32 14.72 -6.14
N ALA A 227 0.89 14.61 -4.87
CA ALA A 227 1.66 13.95 -3.82
C ALA A 227 1.91 12.45 -4.12
N LEU A 228 0.88 11.73 -4.60
CA LEU A 228 1.01 10.32 -5.03
C LEU A 228 2.05 10.15 -6.14
N THR A 229 2.11 11.10 -7.09
CA THR A 229 3.06 11.04 -8.21
C THR A 229 4.48 11.29 -7.73
N LYS A 230 4.69 12.19 -6.76
CA LYS A 230 6.01 12.39 -6.10
C LYS A 230 6.45 11.12 -5.36
N ILE A 231 5.56 10.48 -4.59
CA ILE A 231 5.84 9.19 -3.93
C ILE A 231 6.22 8.12 -4.98
N ALA A 232 5.46 8.02 -6.06
CA ALA A 232 5.72 7.05 -7.12
C ALA A 232 7.07 7.31 -7.82
N LEU A 233 7.43 8.58 -8.06
CA LEU A 233 8.71 8.94 -8.67
C LEU A 233 9.89 8.44 -7.83
N VAL A 234 9.86 8.69 -6.52
CA VAL A 234 10.89 8.21 -5.58
C VAL A 234 10.92 6.68 -5.54
N ASP A 235 9.77 6.03 -5.45
CA ASP A 235 9.65 4.56 -5.39
C ASP A 235 10.20 3.88 -6.66
N VAL A 236 9.86 4.37 -7.85
CA VAL A 236 10.32 3.74 -9.10
C VAL A 236 11.78 4.04 -9.40
N CYS A 237 12.34 5.13 -8.87
CA CYS A 237 13.74 5.52 -9.04
C CYS A 237 14.67 5.00 -7.93
N SER A 238 14.14 4.31 -6.93
CA SER A 238 14.93 3.80 -5.81
C SER A 238 16.03 2.83 -6.25
N PRO A 239 17.25 2.95 -5.71
CA PRO A 239 18.32 1.97 -5.90
C PRO A 239 18.03 0.65 -5.16
N ASP A 240 17.21 0.68 -4.10
CA ASP A 240 16.74 -0.51 -3.39
C ASP A 240 15.21 -0.45 -3.16
N PRO A 241 14.42 -0.83 -4.17
CA PRO A 241 12.97 -0.74 -4.08
C PRO A 241 12.37 -1.72 -3.04
N VAL A 242 13.07 -2.79 -2.67
CA VAL A 242 12.60 -3.76 -1.66
C VAL A 242 12.71 -3.15 -0.26
N GLU A 243 13.81 -2.51 0.06
CA GLU A 243 14.00 -1.86 1.36
C GLU A 243 13.20 -0.55 1.48
N LEU A 244 13.00 0.18 0.39
CA LEU A 244 12.16 1.39 0.39
C LEU A 244 10.65 1.09 0.50
N MET A 245 10.18 -0.10 0.11
CA MET A 245 8.75 -0.44 0.04
C MET A 245 7.97 -0.16 1.33
N PRO A 246 8.45 -0.48 2.56
CA PRO A 246 7.73 -0.15 3.79
C PRO A 246 7.52 1.36 3.98
N THR A 247 8.51 2.17 3.63
CA THR A 247 8.42 3.64 3.68
C THR A 247 7.36 4.15 2.69
N VAL A 248 7.37 3.65 1.47
CA VAL A 248 6.32 3.96 0.47
C VAL A 248 4.93 3.62 1.02
N GLY A 249 4.75 2.45 1.65
CA GLY A 249 3.47 2.06 2.25
C GLY A 249 3.01 3.00 3.38
N ARG A 250 3.95 3.52 4.18
CA ARG A 250 3.66 4.54 5.21
C ARG A 250 3.20 5.86 4.59
N HIS A 251 3.93 6.39 3.61
CA HIS A 251 3.56 7.61 2.90
C HIS A 251 2.19 7.51 2.22
N LEU A 252 1.88 6.38 1.58
CA LEU A 252 0.57 6.15 0.96
C LEU A 252 -0.57 6.14 2.00
N ALA A 253 -0.33 5.57 3.19
CA ALA A 253 -1.32 5.56 4.27
C ALA A 253 -1.52 6.95 4.88
N ASP A 254 -0.45 7.71 5.08
CA ASP A 254 -0.50 9.07 5.62
C ASP A 254 -1.16 10.03 4.62
N LEU A 255 -0.89 9.87 3.33
CA LEU A 255 -1.56 10.61 2.27
C LEU A 255 -3.07 10.30 2.19
N ALA A 256 -3.45 9.03 2.38
CA ALA A 256 -4.86 8.64 2.45
C ALA A 256 -5.57 9.22 3.68
N ALA A 257 -4.90 9.26 4.83
CA ALA A 257 -5.41 9.91 6.04
C ALA A 257 -5.63 11.42 5.81
N ALA A 258 -4.67 12.11 5.18
CA ALA A 258 -4.79 13.51 4.81
C ALA A 258 -5.95 13.78 3.82
N ALA A 259 -6.17 12.86 2.86
CA ALA A 259 -7.29 12.97 1.94
C ALA A 259 -8.66 12.83 2.64
N LEU A 260 -8.75 11.95 3.65
CA LEU A 260 -9.95 11.84 4.48
C LEU A 260 -10.18 13.09 5.32
N GLU A 261 -9.13 13.71 5.85
CA GLU A 261 -9.23 15.00 6.58
C GLU A 261 -9.70 16.13 5.66
N GLY A 262 -9.12 16.28 4.46
CA GLY A 262 -9.55 17.25 3.47
C GLY A 262 -11.00 17.01 3.01
N ALA A 263 -11.39 15.75 2.81
CA ALA A 263 -12.78 15.39 2.48
C ALA A 263 -13.75 15.69 3.64
N LEU A 264 -13.31 15.51 4.90
CA LEU A 264 -14.09 15.87 6.08
C LEU A 264 -14.24 17.40 6.21
N ALA A 265 -13.20 18.16 5.85
CA ALA A 265 -13.28 19.62 5.82
C ALA A 265 -14.33 20.12 4.81
N ILE A 266 -14.36 19.53 3.60
CA ILE A 266 -15.41 19.78 2.60
C ILE A 266 -16.78 19.40 3.15
N ALA A 267 -16.90 18.21 3.74
CA ALA A 267 -18.16 17.71 4.29
C ALA A 267 -18.72 18.62 5.38
N ARG A 268 -17.87 19.15 6.27
CA ARG A 268 -18.29 20.08 7.31
C ARG A 268 -18.91 21.36 6.73
N THR A 269 -18.35 21.90 5.67
CA THR A 269 -18.91 23.07 4.98
C THR A 269 -20.21 22.73 4.26
N GLU A 270 -20.25 21.62 3.50
CA GLU A 270 -21.45 21.20 2.75
C GLU A 270 -22.63 20.92 3.67
N VAL A 271 -22.42 20.23 4.80
CA VAL A 271 -23.48 19.91 5.76
C VAL A 271 -23.92 21.17 6.52
N ALA A 272 -22.99 22.02 6.96
CA ALA A 272 -23.31 23.28 7.66
C ALA A 272 -24.17 24.22 6.80
N GLU A 273 -23.90 24.31 5.51
CA GLU A 273 -24.62 25.17 4.56
C GLU A 273 -25.84 24.51 3.90
N GLY A 274 -26.08 23.23 4.20
CA GLY A 274 -27.21 22.48 3.62
C GLY A 274 -27.08 22.13 2.15
N LEU A 275 -25.85 22.14 1.61
CA LEU A 275 -25.57 21.85 0.20
C LEU A 275 -25.70 20.36 -0.15
N GLY A 276 -25.66 19.47 0.86
CA GLY A 276 -25.70 18.02 0.69
C GLY A 276 -27.09 17.38 0.49
N GLY A 277 -28.17 18.15 0.54
CA GLY A 277 -29.56 17.64 0.36
C GLY A 277 -30.12 16.83 1.55
N GLY A 278 -29.53 16.94 2.74
CA GLY A 278 -29.93 16.20 3.95
C GLY A 278 -31.23 16.65 4.60
N LEU A 279 -31.73 15.86 5.55
CA LEU A 279 -33.04 15.96 6.18
C LEU A 279 -33.21 17.03 7.27
N CYS A 280 -32.11 17.69 7.70
CA CYS A 280 -32.20 18.73 8.75
C CYS A 280 -32.61 20.11 8.24
N SER A 281 -33.30 20.90 9.07
CA SER A 281 -33.68 22.28 8.75
C SER A 281 -32.47 23.23 8.77
N ALA A 282 -32.32 24.04 7.70
CA ALA A 282 -31.13 24.83 7.38
C ALA A 282 -30.56 25.77 8.48
N PRO A 283 -31.33 26.42 9.37
CA PRO A 283 -30.76 27.32 10.39
C PRO A 283 -30.03 26.64 11.54
N ALA A 284 -30.37 25.37 11.82
CA ALA A 284 -29.77 24.62 12.94
C ALA A 284 -28.48 23.88 12.56
N ARG A 285 -28.18 23.71 11.28
CA ARG A 285 -27.08 22.86 10.78
C ARG A 285 -25.69 23.44 11.03
N GLY A 286 -25.48 24.71 10.78
CA GLY A 286 -24.20 25.36 10.97
C GLY A 286 -23.70 25.23 12.40
N ALA A 287 -24.56 25.53 13.35
CA ALA A 287 -24.28 25.40 14.77
C ALA A 287 -24.14 23.92 15.20
N SER A 288 -24.89 23.00 14.59
CA SER A 288 -24.87 21.58 14.93
C SER A 288 -23.59 20.86 14.50
N VAL A 289 -22.97 21.25 13.39
CA VAL A 289 -21.67 20.69 12.93
C VAL A 289 -20.55 21.05 13.89
N GLU A 290 -20.58 22.26 14.48
CA GLU A 290 -19.60 22.70 15.46
C GLU A 290 -19.74 21.98 16.82
N ALA A 291 -20.92 21.43 17.10
CA ALA A 291 -21.19 20.70 18.33
C ALA A 291 -20.91 19.18 18.24
N LEU A 292 -20.39 18.70 17.11
CA LEU A 292 -20.11 17.27 16.87
C LEU A 292 -18.62 17.02 16.67
N ASP A 293 -18.06 16.15 17.48
CA ASP A 293 -16.80 15.48 17.19
C ASP A 293 -17.01 14.22 16.36
N LEU A 294 -16.20 14.07 15.32
CA LEU A 294 -16.12 12.87 14.50
C LEU A 294 -14.66 12.46 14.35
N ALA A 295 -14.35 11.21 14.69
CA ALA A 295 -13.05 10.59 14.47
C ALA A 295 -13.17 9.47 13.41
N ILE A 296 -12.20 9.41 12.52
CA ILE A 296 -12.06 8.37 11.50
C ILE A 296 -10.96 7.42 11.96
N ILE A 297 -11.32 6.16 12.14
CA ILE A 297 -10.41 5.10 12.55
C ILE A 297 -10.06 4.28 11.32
N GLY A 298 -8.82 4.35 10.87
CA GLY A 298 -8.31 3.51 9.80
C GLY A 298 -8.13 2.07 10.29
N MET A 299 -8.58 1.15 9.47
CA MET A 299 -8.49 -0.29 9.68
C MET A 299 -7.53 -0.91 8.65
N GLY A 300 -7.33 -2.22 8.73
CA GLY A 300 -6.56 -2.96 7.72
C GLY A 300 -5.20 -2.35 7.40
N LYS A 301 -4.86 -2.23 6.13
CA LYS A 301 -3.55 -1.69 5.69
C LYS A 301 -3.39 -0.20 5.97
N CYS A 302 -4.48 0.57 5.93
CA CYS A 302 -4.44 2.00 6.23
C CYS A 302 -4.14 2.24 7.72
N GLY A 303 -4.82 1.53 8.61
CA GLY A 303 -4.56 1.58 10.04
C GLY A 303 -3.14 1.16 10.41
N ALA A 304 -2.60 0.14 9.74
CA ALA A 304 -1.24 -0.35 9.93
C ALA A 304 -0.13 0.49 9.28
N ARG A 305 -0.46 1.57 8.57
CA ARG A 305 0.48 2.35 7.73
C ARG A 305 1.22 1.50 6.68
N GLU A 306 0.51 0.56 6.08
CA GLU A 306 1.02 -0.37 5.06
C GLU A 306 0.15 -0.30 3.79
N LEU A 307 -0.28 0.90 3.37
CA LEU A 307 -1.21 1.04 2.25
C LEU A 307 -0.54 0.72 0.91
N ASN A 308 -1.35 0.42 -0.09
CA ASN A 308 -0.96 0.22 -1.49
C ASN A 308 -1.27 1.48 -2.31
N TYR A 309 -0.76 1.53 -3.56
CA TYR A 309 -1.12 2.59 -4.51
C TYR A 309 -2.62 2.69 -4.76
N ILE A 310 -3.29 1.54 -4.90
CA ILE A 310 -4.76 1.46 -4.96
C ILE A 310 -5.22 0.31 -4.07
N SER A 311 -6.01 0.67 -3.06
CA SER A 311 -6.68 -0.26 -2.16
C SER A 311 -8.00 0.38 -1.74
N ASP A 312 -8.95 -0.41 -1.28
CA ASP A 312 -10.01 0.14 -0.44
C ASP A 312 -9.36 0.67 0.82
N VAL A 313 -9.88 1.75 1.34
CA VAL A 313 -9.51 2.29 2.63
C VAL A 313 -10.57 1.90 3.63
N ASP A 314 -10.24 0.86 4.41
CA ASP A 314 -11.11 0.35 5.46
C ASP A 314 -11.15 1.35 6.62
N VAL A 315 -12.34 1.79 7.03
CA VAL A 315 -12.53 2.76 8.13
C VAL A 315 -13.74 2.43 8.99
N VAL A 316 -13.72 2.91 10.23
CA VAL A 316 -14.93 3.01 11.07
C VAL A 316 -15.02 4.43 11.62
N TYR A 317 -16.25 4.89 11.91
CA TYR A 317 -16.52 6.26 12.32
C TYR A 317 -17.00 6.32 13.76
N VAL A 318 -16.35 7.15 14.56
CA VAL A 318 -16.70 7.38 15.95
C VAL A 318 -17.19 8.81 16.10
N ILE A 319 -18.30 8.99 16.82
CA ILE A 319 -18.89 10.30 17.08
C ILE A 319 -19.07 10.55 18.57
N ALA A 320 -19.01 11.82 18.94
CA ALA A 320 -19.37 12.28 20.27
C ALA A 320 -19.90 13.72 20.20
N PRO A 321 -20.81 14.14 21.10
CA PRO A 321 -21.10 15.55 21.27
C PRO A 321 -19.86 16.27 21.84
N VAL A 322 -19.60 17.48 21.37
CA VAL A 322 -18.60 18.38 21.96
C VAL A 322 -19.04 18.72 23.38
N PRO A 323 -18.14 18.70 24.39
CA PRO A 323 -18.46 19.09 25.75
C PRO A 323 -19.05 20.51 25.82
N ALA A 324 -20.05 20.71 26.64
CA ALA A 324 -20.72 22.02 26.77
C ALA A 324 -19.78 23.19 27.12
N SER A 325 -18.66 22.90 27.77
CA SER A 325 -17.61 23.87 28.10
C SER A 325 -16.75 24.31 26.91
N GLU A 326 -16.79 23.56 25.80
CA GLU A 326 -15.99 23.76 24.59
C GLU A 326 -16.84 24.22 23.41
N LEU A 327 -18.17 24.32 23.60
CA LEU A 327 -19.07 24.79 22.55
C LEU A 327 -18.84 26.27 22.24
N PRO A 328 -18.80 26.66 20.95
CA PRO A 328 -18.80 28.06 20.57
C PRO A 328 -20.03 28.82 21.09
N GLU A 329 -19.90 30.15 21.25
CA GLU A 329 -21.01 30.98 21.67
C GLU A 329 -22.20 30.86 20.73
N GLY A 330 -23.38 30.63 21.29
CA GLY A 330 -24.62 30.45 20.52
C GLY A 330 -24.86 29.04 19.99
N VAL A 331 -23.95 28.10 20.21
CA VAL A 331 -24.09 26.69 19.84
C VAL A 331 -24.64 25.88 21.02
N GLY A 332 -25.77 25.20 20.82
CA GLY A 332 -26.39 24.33 21.84
C GLY A 332 -25.84 22.89 21.80
N PRO A 333 -25.94 22.15 22.92
CA PRO A 333 -25.52 20.76 22.98
C PRO A 333 -26.43 19.88 22.11
N LEU A 334 -25.84 18.83 21.52
CA LEU A 334 -26.56 17.83 20.69
C LEU A 334 -27.10 16.69 21.54
N THR A 335 -28.25 16.15 21.14
CA THR A 335 -28.73 14.84 21.62
C THR A 335 -27.97 13.71 20.91
N GLU A 336 -28.03 12.50 21.47
CA GLU A 336 -27.42 11.31 20.84
C GLU A 336 -28.00 11.05 19.42
N GLN A 337 -29.28 11.31 19.23
CA GLN A 337 -29.96 11.19 17.94
C GLN A 337 -29.43 12.23 16.93
N ASP A 338 -29.27 13.49 17.35
CA ASP A 338 -28.72 14.56 16.50
C ASP A 338 -27.30 14.23 16.09
N CYS A 339 -26.46 13.75 17.03
CA CYS A 339 -25.10 13.31 16.75
C CYS A 339 -25.06 12.21 15.67
N ALA A 340 -25.92 11.20 15.79
CA ALA A 340 -25.98 10.11 14.82
C ALA A 340 -26.41 10.60 13.43
N GLN A 341 -27.39 11.51 13.36
CA GLN A 341 -27.88 12.05 12.11
C GLN A 341 -26.84 12.94 11.43
N ILE A 342 -26.28 13.93 12.14
CA ILE A 342 -25.26 14.84 11.59
C ILE A 342 -24.00 14.07 11.21
N GLY A 343 -23.54 13.14 12.05
CA GLY A 343 -22.39 12.29 11.77
C GLY A 343 -22.59 11.46 10.51
N THR A 344 -23.79 10.92 10.29
CA THR A 344 -24.11 10.17 9.07
C THR A 344 -24.10 11.06 7.83
N GLU A 345 -24.62 12.28 7.92
CA GLU A 345 -24.58 13.28 6.84
C GLU A 345 -23.13 13.67 6.48
N LEU A 346 -22.29 13.89 7.50
CA LEU A 346 -20.86 14.18 7.31
C LEU A 346 -20.13 13.04 6.58
N VAL A 347 -20.37 11.80 7.00
CA VAL A 347 -19.74 10.63 6.34
C VAL A 347 -20.21 10.46 4.91
N HIS A 348 -21.48 10.71 4.62
CA HIS A 348 -21.99 10.67 3.24
C HIS A 348 -21.37 11.77 2.37
N ALA A 349 -21.24 13.00 2.87
CA ALA A 349 -20.60 14.09 2.16
C ALA A 349 -19.10 13.83 1.94
N LEU A 350 -18.38 13.37 2.97
CA LEU A 350 -16.99 12.93 2.88
C LEU A 350 -16.80 11.84 1.81
N THR A 351 -17.64 10.82 1.80
CA THR A 351 -17.59 9.73 0.82
C THR A 351 -17.81 10.26 -0.59
N LYS A 352 -18.72 11.22 -0.79
CA LYS A 352 -18.88 11.89 -2.08
C LYS A 352 -17.63 12.64 -2.51
N ALA A 353 -16.95 13.36 -1.61
CA ALA A 353 -15.70 14.06 -1.94
C ALA A 353 -14.62 13.11 -2.46
N ILE A 354 -14.53 11.89 -1.92
CA ILE A 354 -13.59 10.86 -2.37
C ILE A 354 -14.04 10.15 -3.64
N MET A 355 -15.34 9.83 -3.80
CA MET A 355 -15.82 8.84 -4.77
C MET A 355 -16.74 9.41 -5.87
N ALA A 356 -17.41 10.56 -5.68
CA ALA A 356 -18.36 11.07 -6.66
C ALA A 356 -17.67 11.57 -7.94
N PRO A 357 -18.33 11.55 -9.11
CA PRO A 357 -17.77 12.09 -10.35
C PRO A 357 -17.43 13.58 -10.24
N ALA A 358 -16.21 13.96 -10.67
CA ALA A 358 -15.71 15.31 -10.77
C ALA A 358 -14.75 15.41 -11.97
N ALA A 359 -14.12 16.56 -12.19
CA ALA A 359 -13.16 16.75 -13.30
C ALA A 359 -11.93 15.84 -13.14
N GLU A 360 -11.46 15.65 -11.90
CA GLU A 360 -10.44 14.65 -11.58
C GLU A 360 -11.12 13.35 -11.11
N PRO A 361 -10.71 12.16 -11.61
CA PRO A 361 -11.35 10.88 -11.27
C PRO A 361 -11.39 10.58 -9.76
N PRO A 362 -12.30 9.69 -9.29
CA PRO A 362 -12.33 9.22 -7.90
C PRO A 362 -10.98 8.71 -7.42
N LEU A 363 -10.73 8.77 -6.10
CA LEU A 363 -9.48 8.27 -5.52
C LEU A 363 -9.53 6.75 -5.34
N TRP A 364 -10.29 6.28 -4.39
CA TRP A 364 -10.43 4.89 -3.98
C TRP A 364 -11.76 4.69 -3.26
N GLU A 365 -12.12 3.44 -3.02
CA GLU A 365 -13.35 3.08 -2.28
C GLU A 365 -13.14 3.26 -0.77
N VAL A 366 -14.06 3.99 -0.12
CA VAL A 366 -14.13 4.10 1.33
C VAL A 366 -14.98 2.95 1.83
N ASP A 367 -14.36 1.97 2.51
CA ASP A 367 -15.05 0.78 3.01
C ASP A 367 -15.26 0.86 4.53
N ALA A 368 -16.52 0.99 4.95
CA ALA A 368 -16.91 1.02 6.36
C ALA A 368 -17.51 -0.32 6.84
N ASN A 369 -17.36 -1.42 6.09
CA ASN A 369 -17.99 -2.70 6.41
C ASN A 369 -17.35 -3.48 7.57
N LEU A 370 -16.19 -3.01 8.09
CA LEU A 370 -15.60 -3.53 9.32
C LEU A 370 -16.24 -2.97 10.61
N ARG A 371 -17.26 -2.09 10.49
CA ARG A 371 -18.01 -1.62 11.63
C ARG A 371 -18.91 -2.73 12.22
N PRO A 372 -19.31 -2.63 13.50
CA PRO A 372 -20.27 -3.55 14.11
C PRO A 372 -21.51 -3.79 13.23
N GLU A 373 -21.89 -5.06 13.08
CA GLU A 373 -22.99 -5.53 12.22
C GLU A 373 -22.77 -5.27 10.72
N GLY A 374 -21.55 -4.88 10.30
CA GLY A 374 -21.18 -4.65 8.91
C GLY A 374 -22.09 -3.61 8.23
N LYS A 375 -22.50 -3.88 7.00
CA LYS A 375 -23.36 -2.98 6.21
C LYS A 375 -24.77 -2.75 6.81
N ASP A 376 -25.24 -3.65 7.66
CA ASP A 376 -26.58 -3.60 8.26
C ASP A 376 -26.60 -2.76 9.55
N GLY A 377 -25.41 -2.47 10.14
CA GLY A 377 -25.28 -1.63 11.33
C GLY A 377 -25.20 -0.13 11.03
N PRO A 378 -25.46 0.72 12.07
CA PRO A 378 -25.32 2.17 11.95
C PRO A 378 -23.94 2.56 11.42
N LEU A 379 -23.89 3.56 10.53
CA LEU A 379 -22.66 4.02 9.88
C LEU A 379 -21.71 4.71 10.86
N VAL A 380 -22.25 5.43 11.83
CA VAL A 380 -21.51 6.12 12.91
C VAL A 380 -21.98 5.61 14.26
N ARG A 381 -21.07 5.56 15.25
CA ARG A 381 -21.39 5.09 16.61
C ARG A 381 -20.60 5.88 17.65
N THR A 382 -21.13 5.98 18.86
CA THR A 382 -20.38 6.47 20.03
C THR A 382 -19.41 5.40 20.54
N VAL A 383 -18.37 5.82 21.30
CA VAL A 383 -17.42 4.90 21.94
C VAL A 383 -18.16 3.88 22.82
N GLU A 384 -19.13 4.33 23.57
CA GLU A 384 -19.94 3.48 24.47
C GLU A 384 -20.75 2.44 23.70
N SER A 385 -21.23 2.78 22.50
CA SER A 385 -21.93 1.85 21.60
C SER A 385 -21.00 0.76 21.06
N TYR A 386 -19.76 1.14 20.65
CA TYR A 386 -18.72 0.18 20.25
C TYR A 386 -18.37 -0.79 21.39
N VAL A 387 -18.11 -0.27 22.60
CA VAL A 387 -17.77 -1.08 23.78
C VAL A 387 -18.88 -2.08 24.11
N ARG A 388 -20.16 -1.64 24.09
CA ARG A 388 -21.31 -2.55 24.32
C ARG A 388 -21.38 -3.68 23.30
N TYR A 389 -21.09 -3.36 22.03
CA TYR A 389 -21.10 -4.36 20.96
C TYR A 389 -19.94 -5.37 21.13
N TYR A 390 -18.71 -4.91 21.27
CA TYR A 390 -17.53 -5.78 21.40
C TYR A 390 -17.59 -6.66 22.64
N LYS A 391 -18.17 -6.16 23.71
CA LYS A 391 -18.36 -6.94 24.93
C LYS A 391 -19.34 -8.10 24.79
N ARG A 392 -20.35 -7.98 23.90
CA ARG A 392 -21.49 -8.89 23.89
C ARG A 392 -21.66 -9.71 22.60
N TRP A 393 -21.35 -9.11 21.45
CA TRP A 393 -21.77 -9.65 20.16
C TRP A 393 -20.63 -9.93 19.19
N ALA A 394 -19.47 -9.32 19.36
CA ALA A 394 -18.38 -9.39 18.40
C ALA A 394 -17.82 -10.81 18.23
N GLU A 395 -17.57 -11.15 16.97
CA GLU A 395 -16.94 -12.39 16.54
C GLU A 395 -15.41 -12.30 16.64
N ASN A 396 -14.73 -13.45 16.68
CA ASN A 396 -13.27 -13.52 16.83
C ASN A 396 -12.50 -12.78 15.71
N TRP A 397 -13.00 -12.81 14.48
CA TRP A 397 -12.38 -12.13 13.36
C TRP A 397 -12.42 -10.60 13.48
N GLU A 398 -13.41 -10.03 14.17
CA GLU A 398 -13.51 -8.59 14.40
C GLU A 398 -12.37 -8.11 15.29
N PHE A 399 -12.01 -8.85 16.34
CA PHE A 399 -10.85 -8.53 17.16
C PHE A 399 -9.53 -8.63 16.40
N GLN A 400 -9.41 -9.57 15.47
CA GLN A 400 -8.28 -9.64 14.55
C GLN A 400 -8.21 -8.41 13.64
N ALA A 401 -9.33 -7.92 13.13
CA ALA A 401 -9.38 -6.69 12.35
C ALA A 401 -8.98 -5.45 13.16
N LEU A 402 -9.39 -5.40 14.44
CA LEU A 402 -9.09 -4.29 15.36
C LEU A 402 -7.59 -4.19 15.75
N LEU A 403 -6.77 -5.22 15.56
CA LEU A 403 -5.32 -5.14 15.74
C LEU A 403 -4.71 -3.94 15.01
N LYS A 404 -5.24 -3.61 13.85
CA LYS A 404 -4.74 -2.55 12.98
C LYS A 404 -5.51 -1.23 13.11
N ALA A 405 -6.47 -1.15 14.03
CA ALA A 405 -7.26 0.05 14.25
C ALA A 405 -6.38 1.22 14.74
N ARG A 406 -6.43 2.36 14.04
CA ARG A 406 -5.68 3.58 14.38
C ARG A 406 -6.49 4.82 14.02
N PRO A 407 -6.58 5.84 14.91
CA PRO A 407 -7.12 7.15 14.54
C PRO A 407 -6.29 7.75 13.39
N ILE A 408 -6.95 8.21 12.32
CA ILE A 408 -6.27 8.71 11.13
C ILE A 408 -6.71 10.10 10.69
N ALA A 409 -7.92 10.52 11.03
CA ALA A 409 -8.46 11.83 10.67
C ALA A 409 -9.59 12.25 11.64
N GLY A 410 -9.95 13.51 11.63
CA GLY A 410 -10.97 14.11 12.52
C GLY A 410 -10.45 14.35 13.92
N SER A 411 -11.31 14.22 14.94
CA SER A 411 -10.97 14.49 16.35
C SER A 411 -9.96 13.50 16.91
N ALA A 412 -8.73 13.94 17.12
CA ALA A 412 -7.66 13.12 17.69
C ALA A 412 -8.02 12.61 19.09
N HIS A 413 -8.54 13.49 19.95
CA HIS A 413 -8.96 13.14 21.31
C HIS A 413 -10.02 12.03 21.34
N LEU A 414 -11.03 12.12 20.49
CA LEU A 414 -12.07 11.10 20.37
C LEU A 414 -11.51 9.78 19.82
N GLY A 415 -10.61 9.88 18.85
CA GLY A 415 -9.91 8.72 18.28
C GLY A 415 -9.09 7.96 19.32
N GLU A 416 -8.34 8.68 20.15
CA GLU A 416 -7.57 8.09 21.27
C GLU A 416 -8.48 7.48 22.34
N LYS A 417 -9.59 8.17 22.69
CA LYS A 417 -10.60 7.63 23.62
C LYS A 417 -11.13 6.29 23.11
N TYR A 418 -11.44 6.20 21.81
CA TYR A 418 -11.86 4.94 21.17
C TYR A 418 -10.77 3.88 21.25
N ALA A 419 -9.54 4.19 20.83
CA ALA A 419 -8.43 3.25 20.82
C ALA A 419 -8.18 2.64 22.21
N ARG A 420 -8.14 3.47 23.26
CA ARG A 420 -8.01 3.02 24.65
C ARG A 420 -9.19 2.15 25.12
N ALA A 421 -10.40 2.49 24.69
CA ALA A 421 -11.59 1.76 25.10
C ALA A 421 -11.71 0.37 24.49
N ILE A 422 -11.19 0.17 23.26
CA ILE A 422 -11.25 -1.13 22.58
C ILE A 422 -10.04 -2.04 22.85
N GLU A 423 -8.91 -1.48 23.27
CA GLU A 423 -7.66 -2.22 23.48
C GLU A 423 -7.80 -3.48 24.34
N PRO A 424 -8.49 -3.46 25.50
CA PRO A 424 -8.67 -4.66 26.32
C PRO A 424 -9.37 -5.79 25.58
N PHE A 425 -10.39 -5.50 24.76
CA PHE A 425 -11.12 -6.51 23.99
C PHE A 425 -10.26 -7.20 22.96
N VAL A 426 -9.35 -6.46 22.31
CA VAL A 426 -8.42 -7.02 21.34
C VAL A 426 -7.49 -8.03 22.01
N TRP A 427 -6.84 -7.64 23.10
CA TRP A 427 -5.81 -8.49 23.73
C TRP A 427 -6.37 -9.60 24.60
N GLU A 428 -7.60 -9.51 25.07
CA GLU A 428 -8.30 -10.57 25.78
C GLU A 428 -8.98 -11.58 24.84
N SER A 429 -9.09 -11.28 23.54
CA SER A 429 -9.82 -12.11 22.58
C SER A 429 -9.28 -13.54 22.46
N ALA A 430 -7.96 -13.73 22.60
CA ALA A 430 -7.32 -15.05 22.53
C ALA A 430 -7.69 -15.98 23.70
N ALA A 431 -8.30 -15.46 24.79
CA ALA A 431 -8.82 -16.26 25.89
C ALA A 431 -10.20 -16.89 25.59
N ARG A 432 -10.82 -16.53 24.45
CA ARG A 432 -12.14 -17.07 24.07
C ARG A 432 -11.99 -18.51 23.57
N ASP A 433 -12.99 -19.33 23.84
CA ASP A 433 -13.03 -20.72 23.38
C ASP A 433 -12.85 -20.81 21.86
N SER A 434 -12.06 -21.78 21.42
CA SER A 434 -11.78 -22.07 20.01
C SER A 434 -11.31 -20.86 19.18
N PHE A 435 -10.62 -19.91 19.83
CA PHE A 435 -10.15 -18.68 19.16
C PHE A 435 -9.20 -19.01 17.99
N VAL A 436 -8.18 -19.85 18.25
CA VAL A 436 -7.16 -20.21 17.25
C VAL A 436 -7.79 -20.94 16.07
N GLU A 437 -8.67 -21.90 16.34
CA GLU A 437 -9.41 -22.65 15.31
C GLU A 437 -10.30 -21.74 14.47
N SER A 438 -10.92 -20.74 15.09
CA SER A 438 -11.74 -19.74 14.40
C SER A 438 -10.92 -18.91 13.41
N VAL A 439 -9.73 -18.46 13.82
CA VAL A 439 -8.80 -17.70 12.96
C VAL A 439 -8.31 -18.57 11.79
N GLN A 440 -8.01 -19.85 12.05
CA GLN A 440 -7.58 -20.80 11.03
C GLN A 440 -8.70 -21.12 10.04
N ALA A 441 -9.91 -21.34 10.51
CA ALA A 441 -11.08 -21.57 9.68
C ALA A 441 -11.41 -20.33 8.81
N MET A 442 -11.22 -19.13 9.36
CA MET A 442 -11.37 -17.88 8.59
C MET A 442 -10.35 -17.83 7.45
N ARG A 443 -9.08 -18.16 7.70
CA ARG A 443 -8.05 -18.19 6.65
C ARG A 443 -8.36 -19.20 5.55
N ALA A 444 -8.83 -20.40 5.90
CA ALA A 444 -9.26 -21.42 4.95
C ALA A 444 -10.41 -20.90 4.07
N ARG A 445 -11.46 -20.33 4.68
CA ARG A 445 -12.60 -19.74 3.97
C ARG A 445 -12.18 -18.67 2.96
N VAL A 446 -11.22 -17.82 3.31
CA VAL A 446 -10.70 -16.78 2.37
C VAL A 446 -10.08 -17.43 1.14
N THR A 447 -9.38 -18.56 1.30
CA THR A 447 -8.78 -19.30 0.17
C THR A 447 -9.85 -19.98 -0.69
N ASP A 448 -10.83 -20.62 -0.07
CA ASP A 448 -11.88 -21.38 -0.76
C ASP A 448 -12.79 -20.46 -1.62
N ASN A 449 -12.91 -19.21 -1.24
CA ASN A 449 -13.67 -18.20 -1.99
C ASN A 449 -12.94 -17.62 -3.21
N ILE A 450 -11.69 -18.03 -3.49
CA ILE A 450 -10.96 -17.55 -4.67
C ILE A 450 -11.47 -18.30 -5.91
N PRO A 451 -11.90 -17.58 -6.98
CA PRO A 451 -12.26 -18.22 -8.24
C PRO A 451 -11.10 -19.09 -8.77
N ALA A 452 -11.39 -20.34 -9.17
CA ALA A 452 -10.38 -21.30 -9.61
C ALA A 452 -9.48 -20.74 -10.73
N ALA A 453 -10.05 -19.99 -11.68
CA ALA A 453 -9.30 -19.35 -12.78
C ALA A 453 -8.29 -18.28 -12.30
N GLN A 454 -8.42 -17.77 -11.08
CA GLN A 454 -7.53 -16.73 -10.54
C GLN A 454 -6.52 -17.29 -9.54
N LEU A 455 -6.72 -18.49 -8.99
CA LEU A 455 -5.95 -19.04 -7.88
C LEU A 455 -4.44 -19.03 -8.14
N GLU A 456 -4.02 -19.47 -9.33
CA GLU A 456 -2.61 -19.53 -9.71
C GLU A 456 -1.95 -18.15 -9.78
N ARG A 457 -2.73 -17.12 -10.13
CA ARG A 457 -2.25 -15.75 -10.33
C ARG A 457 -2.39 -14.87 -9.08
N GLN A 458 -3.01 -15.36 -8.00
CA GLN A 458 -3.23 -14.60 -6.77
C GLN A 458 -1.92 -14.33 -6.01
N ILE A 459 -1.66 -13.05 -5.75
CA ILE A 459 -0.50 -12.60 -4.96
C ILE A 459 -0.88 -12.43 -3.49
N LYS A 460 -2.14 -12.01 -3.22
CA LYS A 460 -2.60 -11.64 -1.89
C LYS A 460 -3.30 -12.79 -1.17
N LEU A 461 -4.38 -13.33 -1.76
CA LEU A 461 -5.31 -14.22 -1.08
C LEU A 461 -4.95 -15.70 -1.23
N GLY A 462 -4.23 -16.06 -2.29
CA GLY A 462 -3.84 -17.45 -2.59
C GLY A 462 -2.81 -18.00 -1.61
N PRO A 463 -2.62 -19.33 -1.58
CA PRO A 463 -1.60 -19.98 -0.76
C PRO A 463 -0.20 -19.45 -1.06
N GLY A 464 0.57 -19.12 -0.03
CA GLY A 464 1.87 -18.48 -0.15
C GLY A 464 1.81 -16.99 -0.51
N GLY A 465 0.64 -16.36 -0.39
CA GLY A 465 0.44 -14.94 -0.64
C GLY A 465 0.57 -14.07 0.61
N LEU A 466 0.31 -12.78 0.45
CA LEU A 466 0.43 -11.78 1.53
C LEU A 466 -0.41 -12.13 2.76
N ARG A 467 -1.62 -12.69 2.56
CA ARG A 467 -2.51 -13.06 3.67
C ARG A 467 -1.93 -14.15 4.57
N ASP A 468 -1.11 -15.05 4.05
CA ASP A 468 -0.47 -16.09 4.87
C ASP A 468 0.50 -15.48 5.88
N VAL A 469 1.29 -14.47 5.45
CA VAL A 469 2.19 -13.73 6.36
C VAL A 469 1.36 -12.93 7.37
N GLU A 470 0.41 -12.12 6.89
CA GLU A 470 -0.42 -11.25 7.73
C GLU A 470 -1.18 -12.06 8.81
N PHE A 471 -1.83 -13.18 8.45
CA PHE A 471 -2.57 -14.02 9.40
C PHE A 471 -1.66 -14.71 10.40
N THR A 472 -0.46 -15.15 9.97
CA THR A 472 0.52 -15.76 10.89
C THR A 472 0.95 -14.77 11.96
N VAL A 473 1.32 -13.56 11.55
CA VAL A 473 1.76 -12.50 12.47
C VAL A 473 0.64 -12.10 13.42
N GLN A 474 -0.57 -11.85 12.90
CA GLN A 474 -1.73 -11.45 13.70
C GLN A 474 -2.13 -12.52 14.72
N LEU A 475 -2.10 -13.80 14.34
CA LEU A 475 -2.38 -14.89 15.28
C LEU A 475 -1.38 -14.91 16.43
N LEU A 476 -0.07 -14.82 16.11
CA LEU A 476 0.98 -14.78 17.15
C LEU A 476 0.83 -13.55 18.05
N GLN A 477 0.51 -12.39 17.49
CA GLN A 477 0.25 -11.19 18.29
C GLN A 477 -0.93 -11.38 19.24
N LEU A 478 -2.07 -11.90 18.79
CA LEU A 478 -3.25 -12.09 19.62
C LEU A 478 -3.01 -13.11 20.72
N VAL A 479 -2.30 -14.21 20.43
CA VAL A 479 -1.98 -15.23 21.42
C VAL A 479 -1.02 -14.69 22.50
N HIS A 480 0.05 -14.01 22.10
CA HIS A 480 1.11 -13.56 23.03
C HIS A 480 0.86 -12.16 23.59
N GLY A 481 0.20 -11.28 22.87
CA GLY A 481 -0.03 -9.88 23.26
C GLY A 481 -0.93 -9.72 24.49
N ARG A 482 -1.65 -10.76 24.89
CA ARG A 482 -2.40 -10.76 26.16
C ARG A 482 -1.47 -10.56 27.34
N THR A 483 -0.35 -11.26 27.38
CA THR A 483 0.61 -11.27 28.50
C THR A 483 1.86 -10.42 28.22
N ASP A 484 2.16 -10.14 26.96
CA ASP A 484 3.34 -9.38 26.55
C ASP A 484 2.95 -8.14 25.71
N PRO A 485 2.86 -6.96 26.34
CA PRO A 485 2.57 -5.72 25.62
C PRO A 485 3.60 -5.34 24.55
N ALA A 486 4.85 -5.84 24.63
CA ALA A 486 5.91 -5.50 23.67
C ALA A 486 5.62 -5.98 22.23
N VAL A 487 4.70 -6.93 22.05
CA VAL A 487 4.29 -7.42 20.71
C VAL A 487 3.06 -6.69 20.15
N ARG A 488 2.52 -5.70 20.87
CA ARG A 488 1.32 -4.95 20.49
C ARG A 488 1.63 -3.82 19.51
N THR A 489 2.04 -4.17 18.30
CA THR A 489 2.32 -3.25 17.20
C THR A 489 1.31 -3.41 16.07
N LYS A 490 1.19 -2.45 15.15
CA LYS A 490 0.16 -2.44 14.08
C LYS A 490 0.70 -2.89 12.73
N SER A 491 1.96 -2.52 12.41
CA SER A 491 2.61 -2.90 11.16
C SER A 491 3.05 -4.37 11.19
N THR A 492 2.89 -5.07 10.08
CA THR A 492 3.28 -6.50 9.96
C THR A 492 4.78 -6.71 10.18
N LEU A 493 5.63 -5.82 9.65
CA LEU A 493 7.08 -5.92 9.80
C LEU A 493 7.54 -5.60 11.23
N ASP A 494 6.97 -4.56 11.86
CA ASP A 494 7.29 -4.21 13.24
C ASP A 494 6.83 -5.31 14.21
N SER A 495 5.69 -5.93 13.91
CA SER A 495 5.17 -7.08 14.65
C SER A 495 6.10 -8.30 14.55
N LEU A 496 6.61 -8.62 13.36
CA LEU A 496 7.61 -9.67 13.19
C LEU A 496 8.88 -9.37 14.01
N ALA A 497 9.37 -8.13 13.97
CA ALA A 497 10.53 -7.72 14.74
C ALA A 497 10.27 -7.81 16.26
N ALA A 498 9.10 -7.39 16.74
CA ALA A 498 8.69 -7.48 18.15
C ALA A 498 8.57 -8.94 18.63
N LEU A 499 7.89 -9.80 17.85
CA LEU A 499 7.76 -11.23 18.14
C LEU A 499 9.12 -11.94 18.20
N THR A 500 10.08 -11.51 17.36
CA THR A 500 11.45 -12.06 17.39
C THR A 500 12.21 -11.62 18.64
N ARG A 501 12.13 -10.34 19.00
CA ARG A 501 12.76 -9.84 20.25
C ARG A 501 12.23 -10.57 21.48
N ALA A 502 10.94 -10.88 21.48
CA ALA A 502 10.28 -11.66 22.54
C ALA A 502 10.49 -13.18 22.42
N SER A 503 11.23 -13.66 21.42
CA SER A 503 11.53 -15.08 21.17
C SER A 503 10.32 -15.96 20.85
N TYR A 504 9.21 -15.38 20.37
CA TYR A 504 8.03 -16.13 19.92
C TYR A 504 8.17 -16.70 18.50
N ILE A 505 9.09 -16.13 17.71
CA ILE A 505 9.47 -16.60 16.38
C ILE A 505 10.99 -16.60 16.27
N SER A 506 11.56 -17.57 15.54
CA SER A 506 13.01 -17.62 15.34
C SER A 506 13.51 -16.45 14.47
N ARG A 507 14.75 -16.02 14.69
CA ARG A 507 15.37 -14.95 13.87
C ARG A 507 15.38 -15.33 12.38
N SER A 508 15.76 -16.56 12.05
CA SER A 508 15.79 -17.04 10.66
C SER A 508 14.42 -17.04 9.99
N ASP A 509 13.34 -17.42 10.71
CA ASP A 509 11.99 -17.39 10.17
C ASP A 509 11.50 -15.95 9.95
N THR A 510 11.85 -15.04 10.86
CA THR A 510 11.53 -13.62 10.74
C THR A 510 12.23 -12.99 9.55
N GLU A 511 13.52 -13.24 9.37
CA GLU A 511 14.29 -12.73 8.23
C GLU A 511 13.70 -13.23 6.90
N ALA A 512 13.35 -14.52 6.85
CA ALA A 512 12.71 -15.10 5.67
C ALA A 512 11.32 -14.49 5.40
N PHE A 513 10.45 -14.40 6.42
CA PHE A 513 9.13 -13.78 6.27
C PHE A 513 9.20 -12.30 5.89
N SER A 514 10.07 -11.53 6.56
CA SER A 514 10.19 -10.08 6.30
C SER A 514 10.67 -9.82 4.88
N ARG A 515 11.72 -10.51 4.43
CA ARG A 515 12.25 -10.42 3.07
C ARG A 515 11.18 -10.80 2.03
N ASP A 516 10.50 -11.93 2.26
CA ASP A 516 9.53 -12.47 1.32
C ASP A 516 8.24 -11.62 1.29
N TYR A 517 7.83 -11.07 2.44
CA TYR A 517 6.72 -10.11 2.53
C TYR A 517 7.02 -8.82 1.77
N LYS A 518 8.20 -8.20 1.98
CA LYS A 518 8.63 -7.00 1.25
C LYS A 518 8.57 -7.22 -0.27
N LYS A 519 9.08 -8.37 -0.76
CA LYS A 519 9.05 -8.71 -2.19
C LYS A 519 7.63 -8.89 -2.74
N LEU A 520 6.74 -9.57 -2.00
CA LEU A 520 5.32 -9.69 -2.38
C LEU A 520 4.62 -8.34 -2.41
N ARG A 521 4.90 -7.47 -1.44
CA ARG A 521 4.37 -6.11 -1.39
C ARG A 521 4.86 -5.27 -2.55
N LEU A 522 6.17 -5.33 -2.87
CA LEU A 522 6.72 -4.63 -4.03
C LEU A 522 6.04 -5.09 -5.34
N LEU A 523 5.84 -6.40 -5.52
CA LEU A 523 5.09 -6.93 -6.66
C LEU A 523 3.67 -6.34 -6.72
N GLU A 524 2.95 -6.33 -5.60
CA GLU A 524 1.60 -5.75 -5.51
C GLU A 524 1.60 -4.26 -5.90
N HIS A 525 2.55 -3.48 -5.37
CA HIS A 525 2.71 -2.06 -5.68
C HIS A 525 2.95 -1.83 -7.18
N ARG A 526 3.89 -2.55 -7.79
CA ARG A 526 4.23 -2.37 -9.21
C ARG A 526 3.09 -2.75 -10.15
N ILE A 527 2.34 -3.81 -9.84
CA ILE A 527 1.16 -4.22 -10.62
C ILE A 527 0.06 -3.17 -10.53
N GLN A 528 -0.18 -2.61 -9.35
CA GLN A 528 -1.21 -1.59 -9.16
C GLN A 528 -0.82 -0.26 -9.80
N LEU A 529 0.46 0.15 -9.70
CA LEU A 529 0.96 1.42 -10.22
C LEU A 529 0.78 1.53 -11.74
N MET A 530 0.92 0.43 -12.48
CA MET A 530 0.88 0.42 -13.94
C MET A 530 -0.38 1.11 -14.51
N HIS A 531 -1.55 0.83 -13.93
CA HIS A 531 -2.83 1.38 -14.38
C HIS A 531 -3.63 2.09 -13.27
N LEU A 532 -3.08 2.24 -12.08
CA LEU A 532 -3.77 2.67 -10.86
C LEU A 532 -5.12 1.96 -10.69
N ARG A 533 -5.10 0.62 -10.78
CA ARG A 533 -6.27 -0.23 -10.62
C ARG A 533 -6.09 -1.20 -9.46
N ARG A 534 -7.17 -1.40 -8.70
CA ARG A 534 -7.23 -2.42 -7.66
C ARG A 534 -7.12 -3.81 -8.30
N THR A 535 -5.99 -4.45 -8.12
CA THR A 535 -5.75 -5.83 -8.57
C THR A 535 -4.74 -6.52 -7.66
N HIS A 536 -4.88 -7.83 -7.53
CA HIS A 536 -3.99 -8.72 -6.79
C HIS A 536 -3.56 -9.91 -7.66
N LEU A 537 -3.71 -9.76 -8.98
CA LEU A 537 -3.43 -10.83 -9.93
C LEU A 537 -2.14 -10.53 -10.69
N MET A 538 -1.23 -11.50 -10.72
CA MET A 538 -0.10 -11.48 -11.64
C MET A 538 -0.61 -11.27 -13.07
N PRO A 539 -0.07 -10.33 -13.85
CA PRO A 539 -0.45 -10.13 -15.24
C PRO A 539 -0.32 -11.41 -16.05
N ASP A 540 -1.20 -11.61 -17.04
CA ASP A 540 -1.17 -12.74 -17.98
C ASP A 540 -0.60 -12.38 -19.36
N ARG A 541 -0.52 -11.07 -19.67
CA ARG A 541 0.01 -10.59 -20.94
C ARG A 541 1.53 -10.48 -20.88
N ALA A 542 2.21 -11.03 -21.89
CA ALA A 542 3.68 -11.04 -21.94
C ALA A 542 4.32 -9.65 -21.88
N GLY A 543 3.70 -8.64 -22.53
CA GLY A 543 4.17 -7.25 -22.46
C GLY A 543 4.10 -6.65 -21.06
N GLU A 544 3.00 -6.91 -20.34
CA GLU A 544 2.83 -6.46 -18.94
C GLU A 544 3.79 -7.19 -17.99
N GLN A 545 4.00 -8.50 -18.18
CA GLN A 545 4.97 -9.29 -17.42
C GLN A 545 6.41 -8.78 -17.63
N ARG A 546 6.76 -8.42 -18.88
CA ARG A 546 8.07 -7.84 -19.18
C ARG A 546 8.24 -6.46 -18.54
N ALA A 547 7.23 -5.59 -18.63
CA ALA A 547 7.25 -4.28 -17.99
C ALA A 547 7.36 -4.42 -16.46
N LEU A 548 6.60 -5.35 -15.86
CA LEU A 548 6.68 -5.67 -14.44
C LEU A 548 8.09 -6.11 -14.05
N ALA A 549 8.69 -7.08 -14.76
CA ALA A 549 10.05 -7.53 -14.46
C ALA A 549 11.06 -6.39 -14.50
N ARG A 550 10.97 -5.49 -15.48
CA ARG A 550 11.82 -4.30 -15.59
C ARG A 550 11.60 -3.28 -14.47
N SER A 551 10.38 -3.17 -13.95
CA SER A 551 10.05 -2.24 -12.85
C SER A 551 10.48 -2.72 -11.46
N LEU A 552 10.77 -4.02 -11.29
CA LEU A 552 11.16 -4.62 -10.00
C LEU A 552 12.64 -4.43 -9.66
N VAL A 553 13.46 -4.05 -10.62
CA VAL A 553 14.90 -3.86 -10.44
C VAL A 553 15.25 -2.37 -10.47
N PRO A 554 16.35 -1.96 -9.81
CA PRO A 554 16.88 -0.60 -9.95
C PRO A 554 17.12 -0.21 -11.40
N ALA A 555 17.18 1.10 -11.66
CA ALA A 555 17.37 1.62 -13.01
C ALA A 555 18.62 1.04 -13.69
N GLU A 556 19.74 0.99 -12.98
CA GLU A 556 21.05 0.52 -13.45
C GLU A 556 21.04 -0.97 -13.82
N ARG A 557 20.12 -1.73 -13.25
CA ARG A 557 19.94 -3.18 -13.48
C ARG A 557 18.76 -3.49 -14.39
N MET A 558 18.19 -2.50 -15.04
CA MET A 558 17.04 -2.70 -15.91
C MET A 558 17.38 -3.64 -17.09
N GLY A 559 16.49 -4.62 -17.31
CA GLY A 559 16.70 -5.64 -18.35
C GLY A 559 17.50 -6.86 -17.91
N THR A 560 18.08 -6.87 -16.70
CA THR A 560 18.78 -8.05 -16.16
C THR A 560 17.81 -9.15 -15.70
N LEU A 561 16.54 -8.81 -15.39
CA LEU A 561 15.51 -9.73 -14.97
C LEU A 561 14.52 -9.98 -16.12
N SER A 562 14.45 -11.20 -16.65
CA SER A 562 13.45 -11.56 -17.65
C SER A 562 12.08 -11.84 -17.00
N ALA A 563 10.99 -11.76 -17.79
CA ALA A 563 9.65 -12.11 -17.31
C ALA A 563 9.58 -13.57 -16.81
N GLU A 564 10.24 -14.49 -17.48
CA GLU A 564 10.29 -15.90 -17.08
C GLU A 564 11.02 -16.08 -15.73
N GLN A 565 12.18 -15.43 -15.56
CA GLN A 565 12.92 -15.46 -14.30
C GLN A 565 12.11 -14.85 -13.16
N MET A 566 11.42 -13.72 -13.40
CA MET A 566 10.51 -13.11 -12.44
C MET A 566 9.40 -14.07 -12.02
N LEU A 567 8.74 -14.74 -12.97
CA LEU A 567 7.67 -15.69 -12.66
C LEU A 567 8.19 -16.90 -11.87
N LYS A 568 9.37 -17.43 -12.21
CA LYS A 568 10.02 -18.52 -11.46
C LYS A 568 10.36 -18.06 -10.03
N ALA A 569 10.92 -16.86 -9.88
CA ALA A 569 11.24 -16.28 -8.58
C ALA A 569 9.96 -16.09 -7.74
N TRP A 570 8.89 -15.59 -8.32
CA TRP A 570 7.61 -15.44 -7.64
C TRP A 570 7.02 -16.79 -7.19
N GLN A 571 7.07 -17.84 -8.01
CA GLN A 571 6.63 -19.18 -7.63
C GLN A 571 7.47 -19.76 -6.46
N LYS A 572 8.79 -19.52 -6.47
CA LYS A 572 9.66 -19.89 -5.34
C LYS A 572 9.25 -19.14 -4.07
N LEU A 573 9.01 -17.84 -4.18
CA LEU A 573 8.56 -16.97 -3.10
C LEU A 573 7.25 -17.49 -2.48
N LYS A 574 6.25 -17.83 -3.30
CA LYS A 574 4.98 -18.43 -2.82
C LYS A 574 5.20 -19.71 -2.04
N ARG A 575 6.06 -20.62 -2.54
CA ARG A 575 6.36 -21.88 -1.84
C ARG A 575 7.03 -21.64 -0.49
N ASN A 576 7.98 -20.70 -0.42
CA ASN A 576 8.67 -20.34 0.83
C ASN A 576 7.69 -19.80 1.88
N VAL A 577 6.88 -18.79 1.48
CA VAL A 577 5.87 -18.20 2.38
C VAL A 577 4.87 -19.24 2.85
N ARG A 578 4.41 -20.11 1.95
CA ARG A 578 3.47 -21.18 2.31
C ARG A 578 4.09 -22.14 3.32
N SER A 579 5.31 -22.60 3.09
CA SER A 579 6.01 -23.51 4.03
C SER A 579 6.22 -22.88 5.41
N LEU A 580 6.60 -21.60 5.46
CA LEU A 580 6.74 -20.86 6.72
C LEU A 580 5.38 -20.70 7.43
N HIS A 581 4.35 -20.33 6.68
CA HIS A 581 2.99 -20.21 7.20
C HIS A 581 2.49 -21.53 7.79
N GLU A 582 2.56 -22.62 7.05
CA GLU A 582 2.11 -23.93 7.51
C GLU A 582 2.83 -24.36 8.80
N ARG A 583 4.13 -24.12 8.90
CA ARG A 583 4.94 -24.46 10.06
C ARG A 583 4.65 -23.60 11.29
N ILE A 584 4.44 -22.29 11.10
CA ILE A 584 4.32 -21.35 12.24
C ILE A 584 2.86 -21.16 12.64
N PHE A 585 1.96 -21.03 11.68
CA PHE A 585 0.54 -20.74 11.92
C PHE A 585 -0.18 -21.87 12.68
N PHE A 586 0.24 -23.13 12.48
CA PHE A 586 -0.31 -24.28 13.19
C PHE A 586 0.46 -24.66 14.47
N ARG A 587 1.65 -24.06 14.71
CA ARG A 587 2.46 -24.34 15.92
C ARG A 587 1.79 -23.91 17.24
N PRO A 588 1.05 -22.81 17.35
CA PRO A 588 0.38 -22.41 18.58
C PRO A 588 -0.58 -23.46 19.16
N LEU A 589 -1.14 -24.33 18.34
CA LEU A 589 -1.99 -25.45 18.80
C LEU A 589 -1.23 -26.45 19.68
N LEU A 590 0.03 -26.71 19.36
CA LEU A 590 0.87 -27.62 20.14
C LEU A 590 1.24 -27.05 21.51
N ALA A 591 1.51 -25.74 21.58
CA ALA A 591 1.84 -25.06 22.83
C ALA A 591 0.61 -24.88 23.74
N ALA A 592 -0.57 -24.60 23.18
CA ALA A 592 -1.81 -24.49 23.93
C ALA A 592 -2.24 -25.85 24.56
N VAL A 593 -1.98 -26.95 23.85
CA VAL A 593 -2.22 -28.31 24.37
C VAL A 593 -1.25 -28.66 25.51
N SER A 594 -0.01 -28.16 25.48
CA SER A 594 1.01 -28.42 26.52
C SER A 594 0.77 -27.64 27.83
N THR A 595 -0.11 -26.63 27.84
CA THR A 595 -0.45 -25.84 29.05
C THR A 595 -1.73 -26.29 29.76
N LEU A 596 -2.43 -27.32 29.22
CA LEU A 596 -3.61 -27.89 29.85
C LEU A 596 -3.20 -28.70 31.08
N SER A 597 -4.01 -28.63 32.16
CA SER A 597 -3.80 -29.45 33.35
C SER A 597 -3.92 -30.95 33.03
N ARG A 598 -3.29 -31.83 33.84
CA ARG A 598 -3.33 -33.27 33.60
C ARG A 598 -4.76 -33.84 33.49
N ASP A 599 -5.73 -33.24 34.16
CA ASP A 599 -7.14 -33.66 34.12
C ASP A 599 -7.86 -33.20 32.84
N GLU A 600 -7.45 -32.06 32.27
CA GLU A 600 -7.94 -31.57 30.97
C GLU A 600 -7.28 -32.28 29.78
N VAL A 601 -6.03 -32.74 29.94
CA VAL A 601 -5.31 -33.56 28.94
C VAL A 601 -5.96 -34.91 28.75
N ALA A 602 -6.46 -35.55 29.83
CA ALA A 602 -7.12 -36.86 29.77
C ALA A 602 -8.44 -36.84 28.95
N LEU A 603 -9.14 -35.71 28.93
CA LEU A 603 -10.35 -35.50 28.10
C LEU A 603 -10.03 -35.09 26.65
N SER A 604 -8.80 -34.68 26.37
CA SER A 604 -8.39 -34.14 25.08
C SER A 604 -7.50 -35.06 24.24
N ASP A 605 -7.01 -36.20 24.79
CA ASP A 605 -6.06 -37.08 24.12
C ASP A 605 -6.58 -37.61 22.77
N GLN A 606 -7.85 -37.96 22.67
CA GLN A 606 -8.45 -38.39 21.42
C GLN A 606 -8.55 -37.23 20.43
N ALA A 607 -8.97 -36.07 20.90
CA ALA A 607 -9.06 -34.86 20.06
C ALA A 607 -7.68 -34.37 19.59
N ALA A 608 -6.65 -34.48 20.44
CA ALA A 608 -5.27 -34.18 20.08
C ALA A 608 -4.70 -35.16 19.06
N GLN A 609 -4.98 -36.47 19.21
CA GLN A 609 -4.60 -37.49 18.24
C GLN A 609 -5.30 -37.32 16.89
N ASP A 610 -6.60 -37.04 16.89
CA ASP A 610 -7.36 -36.78 15.67
C ASP A 610 -6.84 -35.52 14.93
N ARG A 611 -6.41 -34.49 15.67
CA ARG A 611 -5.77 -33.30 15.13
C ARG A 611 -4.38 -33.57 14.55
N LEU A 612 -3.55 -34.35 15.24
CA LEU A 612 -2.23 -34.75 14.74
C LEU A 612 -2.36 -35.60 13.46
N ALA A 613 -3.38 -36.47 13.41
CA ALA A 613 -3.71 -37.25 12.21
C ALA A 613 -4.16 -36.35 11.06
N ALA A 614 -5.00 -35.33 11.33
CA ALA A 614 -5.44 -34.34 10.35
C ALA A 614 -4.29 -33.45 9.83
N LEU A 615 -3.25 -33.25 10.65
CA LEU A 615 -2.01 -32.55 10.27
C LEU A 615 -1.03 -33.45 9.49
N GLY A 616 -1.40 -34.72 9.22
CA GLY A 616 -0.59 -35.62 8.40
C GLY A 616 0.49 -36.39 9.16
N TYR A 617 0.49 -36.38 10.49
CA TYR A 617 1.37 -37.23 11.29
C TYR A 617 0.98 -38.70 11.11
N ARG A 618 1.94 -39.54 10.67
CA ARG A 618 1.70 -40.96 10.45
C ARG A 618 1.55 -41.76 11.74
N ASP A 619 2.10 -41.27 12.85
CA ASP A 619 1.95 -41.82 14.20
C ASP A 619 1.60 -40.70 15.21
N PRO A 620 0.32 -40.30 15.30
CA PRO A 620 -0.14 -39.29 16.25
C PRO A 620 0.14 -39.64 17.71
N ARG A 621 0.12 -40.92 18.05
CA ARG A 621 0.42 -41.39 19.42
C ARG A 621 1.90 -41.30 19.77
N GLY A 622 2.77 -41.57 18.80
CA GLY A 622 4.21 -41.40 18.97
C GLY A 622 4.59 -39.93 19.08
N ALA A 623 3.95 -39.04 18.28
CA ALA A 623 4.13 -37.62 18.39
C ALA A 623 3.71 -37.02 19.73
N MET A 624 2.60 -37.49 20.31
CA MET A 624 2.15 -37.12 21.67
C MET A 624 3.19 -37.46 22.74
N ARG A 625 3.79 -38.66 22.70
CA ARG A 625 4.82 -39.10 23.66
C ARG A 625 6.13 -38.30 23.60
N HIS A 626 6.41 -37.61 22.53
CA HIS A 626 7.57 -36.69 22.41
C HIS A 626 7.26 -35.25 22.87
N ILE A 627 5.99 -34.93 23.12
CA ILE A 627 5.53 -33.64 23.62
C ILE A 627 5.41 -33.70 25.18
N GLU A 628 5.18 -34.88 25.75
CA GLU A 628 5.28 -35.16 27.20
C GLU A 628 6.75 -35.19 27.66
#